data_67a764447158d9b18a08a706f387ded8
#
_entry.id   67a764447158d9b18a08a706f387ded8
#
_cell.length_a   1.000
_cell.length_b   1.000
_cell.length_c   1.000
_cell.angle_alpha   90.00
_cell.angle_beta   90.00
_cell.angle_gamma   90.00
#
_symmetry.space_group_name_H-M   'P 1'
#
loop_
_entity.id
_entity.type
_entity.pdbx_description
1 polymer ?
#
loop_
_entity_poly.entity_id
_entity_poly.type
_entity_poly.pdbx_seq_one_letter_code
_entity_poly.pdbx_strand_id
1 'polypeptide(L)'
;MEQHHFDIVNHATPRLESMDKALGRGKYTDDLELPNMAYAALVRCPYSHAKVLSIDVSEAEKVPGFLGCALPEEAPQAYFNCSGNPPSPLLMADEKVLTTEPLTIGAAWPSSLTASPQIRNIATVGGNIMQDRRCIYFNQPHLWRSGLAYCFKTGGSICHQIPNSPVCRAIYYSDVATALIAYEAEVEYIEDGETHRTDLKSLIERHSVANGLACHEHLPILVTRFFVPAAEEGERSGFYKYAMRTTIDFPIINFALRCGGNRPTRLAAGAVAPHPVVMAETAAKIDSDATDGEVIAQAEDELRKLAMPIKEACMTPAVKRSLYRHVAMLLDLRK
;
A
#
# COMPACT_ATOMS: atom_id res chain seq x y z
N MET A 1 -30.10 -33.01 25.63
CA MET A 1 -29.76 -32.23 24.44
C MET A 1 -29.72 -33.20 23.29
N GLU A 2 -30.66 -33.11 22.35
CA GLU A 2 -30.62 -33.90 21.12
C GLU A 2 -29.37 -33.48 20.31
N GLN A 3 -28.50 -34.42 20.04
CA GLN A 3 -27.39 -34.21 19.11
C GLN A 3 -27.98 -34.12 17.69
N HIS A 4 -28.12 -32.91 17.19
CA HIS A 4 -28.41 -32.72 15.76
C HIS A 4 -27.25 -33.27 14.96
N HIS A 5 -27.50 -34.32 14.18
CA HIS A 5 -26.55 -34.86 13.22
C HIS A 5 -26.66 -34.02 11.93
N PHE A 6 -25.57 -33.37 11.57
CA PHE A 6 -25.50 -32.59 10.32
C PHE A 6 -24.68 -33.36 9.29
N ASP A 7 -25.13 -33.41 8.04
CA ASP A 7 -24.45 -34.15 6.98
C ASP A 7 -23.19 -33.43 6.45
N ILE A 8 -23.06 -32.13 6.69
CA ILE A 8 -21.96 -31.28 6.19
C ILE A 8 -21.21 -30.59 7.33
N VAL A 9 -21.95 -30.05 8.31
CA VAL A 9 -21.34 -29.31 9.43
C VAL A 9 -20.58 -30.31 10.34
N ASN A 10 -19.35 -29.96 10.70
CA ASN A 10 -18.39 -30.80 11.44
C ASN A 10 -17.87 -32.04 10.68
N HIS A 11 -18.07 -32.12 9.36
CA HIS A 11 -17.43 -33.10 8.50
C HIS A 11 -16.31 -32.48 7.69
N ALA A 12 -15.21 -33.22 7.49
CA ALA A 12 -14.14 -32.82 6.58
C ALA A 12 -14.59 -33.01 5.13
N THR A 13 -15.31 -32.01 4.60
CA THR A 13 -15.81 -32.04 3.21
C THR A 13 -14.73 -31.51 2.29
N PRO A 14 -14.29 -32.28 1.29
CA PRO A 14 -13.35 -31.80 0.28
C PRO A 14 -13.93 -30.61 -0.47
N ARG A 15 -13.12 -29.63 -0.75
CA ARG A 15 -13.47 -28.52 -1.61
C ARG A 15 -13.71 -29.04 -3.04
N LEU A 16 -14.82 -28.66 -3.68
CA LEU A 16 -15.25 -29.20 -4.99
C LEU A 16 -14.17 -29.14 -6.07
N GLU A 17 -13.47 -28.03 -6.15
CA GLU A 17 -12.44 -27.82 -7.17
C GLU A 17 -11.01 -28.22 -6.71
N SER A 18 -10.85 -28.80 -5.52
CA SER A 18 -9.51 -29.12 -4.99
C SER A 18 -8.77 -30.17 -5.81
N MET A 19 -9.49 -31.16 -6.29
CA MET A 19 -8.91 -32.24 -7.12
C MET A 19 -8.44 -31.71 -8.46
N ASP A 20 -9.24 -30.89 -9.13
CA ASP A 20 -8.91 -30.32 -10.43
C ASP A 20 -7.72 -29.35 -10.32
N LYS A 21 -7.65 -28.57 -9.23
CA LYS A 21 -6.49 -27.72 -8.95
C LYS A 21 -5.23 -28.52 -8.67
N ALA A 22 -5.32 -29.57 -7.87
CA ALA A 22 -4.19 -30.44 -7.56
C ALA A 22 -3.65 -31.20 -8.79
N LEU A 23 -4.51 -31.53 -9.73
CA LEU A 23 -4.14 -32.22 -10.97
C LEU A 23 -3.83 -31.27 -12.14
N GLY A 24 -3.85 -29.95 -11.94
CA GLY A 24 -3.61 -28.97 -12.98
C GLY A 24 -4.73 -28.88 -14.02
N ARG A 25 -5.93 -29.33 -13.68
CA ARG A 25 -7.14 -29.28 -14.55
C ARG A 25 -8.05 -28.11 -14.26
N GLY A 26 -7.80 -27.40 -13.17
CA GLY A 26 -8.57 -26.21 -12.80
C GLY A 26 -8.44 -25.13 -13.88
N LYS A 27 -9.60 -24.67 -14.39
CA LYS A 27 -9.66 -23.63 -15.41
C LYS A 27 -9.96 -22.28 -14.76
N TYR A 28 -9.26 -21.26 -15.22
CA TYR A 28 -9.49 -19.85 -14.89
C TYR A 28 -10.06 -19.14 -16.13
N THR A 29 -10.45 -17.90 -16.00
CA THR A 29 -11.04 -17.12 -17.11
C THR A 29 -10.13 -17.09 -18.34
N ASP A 30 -8.82 -16.97 -18.15
CA ASP A 30 -7.84 -16.93 -19.24
C ASP A 30 -7.60 -18.29 -19.91
N ASP A 31 -8.06 -19.39 -19.28
CA ASP A 31 -7.97 -20.76 -19.83
C ASP A 31 -9.24 -21.15 -20.62
N LEU A 32 -10.20 -20.24 -20.75
CA LEU A 32 -11.45 -20.50 -21.47
C LEU A 32 -11.23 -20.31 -22.95
N GLU A 33 -11.44 -21.39 -23.71
CA GLU A 33 -11.45 -21.38 -25.15
C GLU A 33 -12.85 -21.82 -25.64
N LEU A 34 -13.56 -20.92 -26.31
CA LEU A 34 -14.87 -21.17 -26.86
C LEU A 34 -14.82 -21.10 -28.39
N PRO A 35 -15.62 -21.88 -29.11
CA PRO A 35 -15.72 -21.77 -30.56
C PRO A 35 -16.11 -20.34 -30.97
N ASN A 36 -15.37 -19.77 -31.90
CA ASN A 36 -15.54 -18.38 -32.38
C ASN A 36 -15.42 -17.31 -31.28
N MET A 37 -14.63 -17.57 -30.23
CA MET A 37 -14.39 -16.60 -29.17
C MET A 37 -13.67 -15.37 -29.71
N ALA A 38 -14.18 -14.19 -29.38
CA ALA A 38 -13.51 -12.93 -29.61
C ALA A 38 -12.65 -12.56 -28.40
N TYR A 39 -11.53 -11.90 -28.63
CA TYR A 39 -10.66 -11.37 -27.61
C TYR A 39 -10.86 -9.87 -27.47
N ALA A 40 -11.02 -9.40 -26.23
CA ALA A 40 -11.14 -7.98 -25.94
C ALA A 40 -9.84 -7.45 -25.34
N ALA A 41 -9.37 -6.32 -25.84
CA ALA A 41 -8.25 -5.58 -25.28
C ALA A 41 -8.74 -4.25 -24.70
N LEU A 42 -8.33 -3.92 -23.49
CA LEU A 42 -8.65 -2.64 -22.86
C LEU A 42 -7.56 -1.62 -23.21
N VAL A 43 -7.96 -0.53 -23.84
CA VAL A 43 -7.09 0.64 -24.03
C VAL A 43 -7.19 1.51 -22.77
N ARG A 44 -6.07 1.70 -22.10
CA ARG A 44 -5.98 2.48 -20.86
C ARG A 44 -5.20 3.76 -21.09
N CYS A 45 -5.66 4.83 -20.45
CA CYS A 45 -4.91 6.09 -20.43
C CYS A 45 -3.61 5.90 -19.63
N PRO A 46 -2.44 6.29 -20.18
CA PRO A 46 -1.17 6.21 -19.46
C PRO A 46 -1.02 7.30 -18.38
N TYR A 47 -1.92 8.28 -18.35
CA TYR A 47 -1.87 9.39 -17.42
C TYR A 47 -2.86 9.17 -16.29
N SER A 48 -2.45 9.45 -15.06
CA SER A 48 -3.27 9.29 -13.86
C SER A 48 -4.42 10.29 -13.77
N HIS A 49 -4.34 11.42 -14.46
CA HIS A 49 -5.39 12.42 -14.56
C HIS A 49 -5.25 13.14 -15.89
N ALA A 50 -6.24 13.04 -16.75
CA ALA A 50 -6.22 13.63 -18.08
C ALA A 50 -7.62 13.97 -18.55
N LYS A 51 -7.73 14.92 -19.46
CA LYS A 51 -8.95 15.18 -20.23
C LYS A 51 -8.86 14.38 -21.52
N VAL A 52 -9.87 13.58 -21.81
CA VAL A 52 -10.01 12.92 -23.13
C VAL A 52 -10.41 13.99 -24.13
N LEU A 53 -9.59 14.20 -25.15
CA LEU A 53 -9.87 15.16 -26.23
C LEU A 53 -10.54 14.51 -27.41
N SER A 54 -10.10 13.29 -27.76
CA SER A 54 -10.67 12.47 -28.83
C SER A 54 -10.25 11.02 -28.65
N ILE A 55 -11.05 10.12 -29.18
CA ILE A 55 -10.73 8.70 -29.31
C ILE A 55 -10.76 8.38 -30.80
N ASP A 56 -9.61 7.95 -31.36
CA ASP A 56 -9.47 7.58 -32.75
C ASP A 56 -9.24 6.07 -32.87
N VAL A 57 -10.16 5.38 -33.53
CA VAL A 57 -10.14 3.92 -33.70
C VAL A 57 -9.73 3.52 -35.12
N SER A 58 -9.44 4.48 -35.99
CA SER A 58 -9.21 4.27 -37.43
C SER A 58 -8.08 3.30 -37.75
N GLU A 59 -7.02 3.25 -36.93
CA GLU A 59 -5.92 2.30 -37.09
C GLU A 59 -6.31 0.89 -36.61
N ALA A 60 -7.15 0.80 -35.58
CA ALA A 60 -7.66 -0.49 -35.10
C ALA A 60 -8.58 -1.17 -36.13
N GLU A 61 -9.40 -0.40 -36.82
CA GLU A 61 -10.30 -0.89 -37.88
C GLU A 61 -9.56 -1.54 -39.04
N LYS A 62 -8.31 -1.16 -39.29
CA LYS A 62 -7.47 -1.73 -40.37
C LYS A 62 -6.85 -3.08 -39.98
N VAL A 63 -6.91 -3.48 -38.71
CA VAL A 63 -6.31 -4.72 -38.24
C VAL A 63 -7.14 -5.92 -38.71
N PRO A 64 -6.55 -6.90 -39.42
CA PRO A 64 -7.26 -8.09 -39.84
C PRO A 64 -7.84 -8.84 -38.60
N GLY A 65 -9.15 -9.10 -38.64
CA GLY A 65 -9.87 -9.74 -37.56
C GLY A 65 -10.46 -8.77 -36.52
N PHE A 66 -10.36 -7.46 -36.74
CA PHE A 66 -11.07 -6.48 -35.92
C PHE A 66 -12.60 -6.70 -36.04
N LEU A 67 -13.27 -6.84 -34.90
CA LEU A 67 -14.71 -7.08 -34.83
C LEU A 67 -15.48 -5.83 -34.40
N GLY A 68 -14.88 -4.94 -33.69
CA GLY A 68 -15.52 -3.72 -33.21
C GLY A 68 -14.76 -3.10 -32.03
N CYS A 69 -15.16 -1.89 -31.69
CA CYS A 69 -14.67 -1.14 -30.53
C CYS A 69 -15.88 -0.61 -29.77
N ALA A 70 -15.93 -0.82 -28.47
CA ALA A 70 -16.93 -0.18 -27.62
C ALA A 70 -16.41 1.19 -27.18
N LEU A 71 -17.16 2.24 -27.50
CA LEU A 71 -16.85 3.61 -27.12
C LEU A 71 -17.59 4.03 -25.85
N PRO A 72 -17.19 5.11 -25.18
CA PRO A 72 -17.83 5.57 -23.95
C PRO A 72 -19.34 5.81 -24.09
N GLU A 73 -19.80 6.28 -25.25
CA GLU A 73 -21.21 6.56 -25.54
C GLU A 73 -22.06 5.29 -25.58
N GLU A 74 -21.45 4.16 -25.91
CA GLU A 74 -22.11 2.84 -26.00
C GLU A 74 -22.13 2.13 -24.63
N ALA A 75 -21.31 2.58 -23.68
CA ALA A 75 -21.27 2.03 -22.34
C ALA A 75 -22.43 2.55 -21.47
N PRO A 76 -22.91 1.76 -20.50
CA PRO A 76 -23.90 2.26 -19.55
C PRO A 76 -23.41 3.52 -18.83
N GLN A 77 -24.14 4.62 -18.99
CA GLN A 77 -23.85 5.91 -18.38
C GLN A 77 -24.33 5.95 -16.91
N ALA A 78 -24.02 4.92 -16.16
CA ALA A 78 -24.42 4.80 -14.76
C ALA A 78 -23.17 4.77 -13.86
N TYR A 79 -23.22 5.49 -12.77
CA TYR A 79 -22.22 5.34 -11.73
C TYR A 79 -22.30 3.94 -11.16
N PHE A 80 -21.18 3.25 -11.17
CA PHE A 80 -21.08 1.89 -10.68
C PHE A 80 -20.78 1.90 -9.18
N ASN A 81 -21.61 1.22 -8.39
CA ASN A 81 -21.42 1.10 -6.97
C ASN A 81 -21.64 -0.34 -6.51
N CYS A 82 -20.58 -1.15 -6.49
CA CYS A 82 -20.63 -2.53 -6.02
C CYS A 82 -20.40 -2.70 -4.52
N SER A 83 -20.05 -1.63 -3.79
CA SER A 83 -19.64 -1.71 -2.37
C SER A 83 -20.50 -0.89 -1.41
N GLY A 84 -21.60 -0.27 -1.88
CA GLY A 84 -22.48 0.57 -1.04
C GLY A 84 -21.90 1.95 -0.66
N ASN A 85 -20.71 2.29 -1.16
CA ASN A 85 -20.09 3.60 -1.01
C ASN A 85 -20.67 4.64 -2.00
N PRO A 86 -20.29 5.93 -1.90
CA PRO A 86 -20.68 6.93 -2.88
C PRO A 86 -20.47 6.49 -4.33
N PRO A 87 -21.27 6.98 -5.29
CA PRO A 87 -21.19 6.56 -6.67
C PRO A 87 -19.74 6.57 -7.20
N SER A 88 -19.31 5.44 -7.72
CA SER A 88 -18.01 5.33 -8.39
C SER A 88 -18.03 6.01 -9.74
N PRO A 89 -16.88 6.40 -10.31
CA PRO A 89 -16.78 6.96 -11.65
C PRO A 89 -17.44 6.08 -12.70
N LEU A 90 -17.77 6.66 -13.84
CA LEU A 90 -18.29 5.96 -15.02
C LEU A 90 -17.40 4.77 -15.39
N LEU A 91 -18.01 3.73 -15.91
CA LEU A 91 -17.33 2.51 -16.33
C LEU A 91 -16.25 2.79 -17.39
N MET A 92 -16.51 3.77 -18.25
CA MET A 92 -15.58 4.26 -19.28
C MET A 92 -15.48 5.78 -19.18
N ALA A 93 -14.27 6.30 -19.39
CA ALA A 93 -14.04 7.73 -19.38
C ALA A 93 -14.53 8.35 -20.70
N ASP A 94 -15.45 9.29 -20.60
CA ASP A 94 -15.95 10.10 -21.70
C ASP A 94 -15.17 11.42 -21.87
N GLU A 95 -15.16 12.26 -20.84
CA GLU A 95 -14.44 13.54 -20.87
C GLU A 95 -13.21 13.56 -19.97
N LYS A 96 -13.18 12.76 -18.91
CA LYS A 96 -12.16 12.86 -17.88
C LYS A 96 -11.77 11.50 -17.32
N VAL A 97 -10.50 11.19 -17.42
CA VAL A 97 -9.89 10.07 -16.72
C VAL A 97 -9.79 10.46 -15.25
N LEU A 98 -10.60 9.84 -14.41
CA LEU A 98 -10.45 9.88 -12.97
C LEU A 98 -9.64 8.65 -12.60
N THR A 99 -8.43 8.84 -12.08
CA THR A 99 -7.55 7.71 -11.86
C THR A 99 -8.16 6.62 -11.01
N THR A 100 -8.25 5.48 -11.60
CA THR A 100 -8.13 4.20 -10.93
C THR A 100 -6.83 3.51 -11.31
N GLU A 101 -5.96 4.18 -12.07
CA GLU A 101 -4.65 3.63 -12.39
C GLU A 101 -3.82 3.50 -11.12
N PRO A 102 -3.34 2.30 -10.85
CA PRO A 102 -2.52 2.07 -9.68
C PRO A 102 -1.21 2.81 -9.85
N LEU A 103 -0.97 3.77 -8.96
CA LEU A 103 0.37 4.18 -8.55
C LEU A 103 1.39 4.48 -9.66
N THR A 104 1.02 5.21 -10.70
CA THR A 104 1.98 5.95 -11.52
C THR A 104 2.14 7.38 -11.01
N ILE A 105 2.53 7.52 -9.76
CA ILE A 105 3.14 8.74 -9.29
C ILE A 105 4.56 8.73 -9.82
N GLY A 106 5.14 9.89 -10.10
CA GLY A 106 6.52 10.03 -10.60
C GLY A 106 7.62 9.37 -9.76
N ALA A 107 7.27 8.71 -8.66
CA ALA A 107 8.03 7.69 -7.97
C ALA A 107 7.66 6.30 -8.52
N ALA A 108 7.90 6.07 -9.81
CA ALA A 108 7.63 4.76 -10.44
C ALA A 108 8.33 3.60 -9.73
N TRP A 109 9.42 3.87 -9.06
CA TRP A 109 10.22 2.87 -8.38
C TRP A 109 9.54 2.27 -7.13
N PRO A 110 9.01 3.04 -6.13
CA PRO A 110 8.34 2.45 -4.98
C PRO A 110 7.08 1.67 -5.35
N SER A 111 6.35 2.13 -6.35
CA SER A 111 5.13 1.45 -6.80
C SER A 111 5.42 0.10 -7.43
N SER A 112 6.54 -0.06 -8.16
CA SER A 112 6.93 -1.34 -8.75
C SER A 112 7.31 -2.40 -7.71
N LEU A 113 7.73 -1.97 -6.52
CA LEU A 113 8.10 -2.84 -5.39
C LEU A 113 6.91 -3.13 -4.44
N THR A 114 5.79 -2.46 -4.64
CA THR A 114 4.59 -2.61 -3.80
C THR A 114 3.72 -3.74 -4.34
N ALA A 115 3.40 -4.72 -3.48
CA ALA A 115 2.46 -5.81 -3.77
C ALA A 115 2.76 -6.58 -5.08
N SER A 116 1.78 -7.31 -5.60
CA SER A 116 1.87 -7.99 -6.91
C SER A 116 1.31 -7.11 -8.03
N PRO A 117 1.62 -7.42 -9.30
CA PRO A 117 0.99 -6.75 -10.44
C PRO A 117 -0.55 -6.79 -10.38
N GLN A 118 -1.13 -7.92 -9.97
CA GLN A 118 -2.59 -8.08 -9.85
C GLN A 118 -3.17 -7.15 -8.78
N ILE A 119 -2.52 -7.06 -7.62
CA ILE A 119 -2.95 -6.14 -6.56
C ILE A 119 -2.79 -4.69 -7.02
N ARG A 120 -1.69 -4.36 -7.67
CA ARG A 120 -1.47 -3.00 -8.21
C ARG A 120 -2.53 -2.59 -9.23
N ASN A 121 -3.06 -3.54 -9.99
CA ASN A 121 -4.11 -3.26 -11.00
C ASN A 121 -5.46 -2.88 -10.39
N ILE A 122 -5.73 -3.23 -9.13
CA ILE A 122 -7.03 -2.98 -8.49
C ILE A 122 -6.94 -2.12 -7.22
N ALA A 123 -5.76 -1.99 -6.64
CA ALA A 123 -5.55 -1.20 -5.43
C ALA A 123 -5.51 0.30 -5.74
N THR A 124 -5.94 1.11 -4.80
CA THR A 124 -5.81 2.57 -4.86
C THR A 124 -4.71 3.07 -3.92
N VAL A 125 -4.12 4.23 -4.22
CA VAL A 125 -3.15 4.88 -3.33
C VAL A 125 -3.81 5.20 -1.99
N GLY A 126 -5.01 5.76 -2.00
CA GLY A 126 -5.75 6.07 -0.79
C GLY A 126 -5.97 4.83 0.08
N GLY A 127 -6.42 3.71 -0.51
CA GLY A 127 -6.57 2.45 0.21
C GLY A 127 -5.25 1.88 0.75
N ASN A 128 -4.13 2.07 0.01
CA ASN A 128 -2.81 1.67 0.51
C ASN A 128 -2.36 2.55 1.69
N ILE A 129 -2.59 3.85 1.64
CA ILE A 129 -2.28 4.78 2.74
C ILE A 129 -3.16 4.51 3.98
N MET A 130 -4.44 4.23 3.77
CA MET A 130 -5.39 3.98 4.87
C MET A 130 -5.43 2.52 5.32
N GLN A 131 -4.40 1.72 4.98
CA GLN A 131 -4.34 0.31 5.34
C GLN A 131 -4.28 0.09 6.85
N ASP A 132 -4.84 -1.04 7.28
CA ASP A 132 -4.75 -1.52 8.64
C ASP A 132 -3.32 -1.82 9.07
N ARG A 133 -2.96 -1.41 10.28
CA ARG A 133 -1.72 -1.84 10.93
C ARG A 133 -1.80 -3.33 11.29
N ARG A 134 -0.70 -4.05 11.10
CA ARG A 134 -0.62 -5.50 11.25
C ARG A 134 0.14 -5.94 12.50
N CYS A 135 -0.32 -7.05 13.06
CA CYS A 135 0.31 -7.69 14.22
C CYS A 135 0.01 -9.19 14.18
N ILE A 136 0.99 -10.03 14.46
CA ILE A 136 0.81 -11.50 14.44
C ILE A 136 -0.26 -12.00 15.42
N TYR A 137 -0.55 -11.28 16.51
CA TYR A 137 -1.63 -11.61 17.42
C TYR A 137 -2.98 -11.18 16.90
N PHE A 138 -3.07 -9.94 16.43
CA PHE A 138 -4.33 -9.39 15.95
C PHE A 138 -4.81 -10.03 14.64
N ASN A 139 -3.90 -10.39 13.74
CA ASN A 139 -4.21 -10.98 12.44
C ASN A 139 -4.52 -12.49 12.51
N GLN A 140 -4.62 -13.08 13.71
CA GLN A 140 -5.07 -14.45 13.90
C GLN A 140 -6.60 -14.56 13.76
N PRO A 141 -7.12 -15.75 13.44
CA PRO A 141 -8.56 -16.01 13.43
C PRO A 141 -9.23 -15.68 14.78
N HIS A 142 -10.51 -15.29 14.72
CA HIS A 142 -11.26 -14.90 15.91
C HIS A 142 -11.24 -16.01 16.99
N LEU A 143 -11.40 -17.28 16.62
CA LEU A 143 -11.37 -18.41 17.54
C LEU A 143 -10.04 -18.50 18.32
N TRP A 144 -8.92 -18.26 17.63
CA TRP A 144 -7.60 -18.23 18.29
C TRP A 144 -7.50 -17.06 19.27
N ARG A 145 -7.95 -15.88 18.85
CA ARG A 145 -7.91 -14.66 19.68
C ARG A 145 -8.83 -14.71 20.89
N SER A 146 -9.95 -15.44 20.80
CA SER A 146 -10.91 -15.56 21.91
C SER A 146 -10.34 -16.29 23.13
N GLY A 147 -9.25 -17.07 22.96
CA GLY A 147 -8.50 -17.68 24.06
C GLY A 147 -7.50 -16.76 24.76
N LEU A 148 -7.40 -15.50 24.34
CA LEU A 148 -6.45 -14.51 24.88
C LEU A 148 -7.21 -13.30 25.46
N ALA A 149 -6.54 -12.60 26.39
CA ALA A 149 -7.06 -11.32 26.85
C ALA A 149 -7.15 -10.31 25.69
N TYR A 150 -8.15 -9.43 25.72
CA TYR A 150 -8.35 -8.43 24.68
C TYR A 150 -7.19 -7.42 24.63
N CYS A 151 -6.63 -7.24 23.46
CA CYS A 151 -5.61 -6.23 23.22
C CYS A 151 -6.25 -4.89 22.81
N PHE A 152 -5.45 -3.83 22.67
CA PHE A 152 -5.94 -2.51 22.23
C PHE A 152 -6.83 -2.57 20.98
N LYS A 153 -6.45 -3.34 19.96
CA LYS A 153 -7.25 -3.48 18.73
C LYS A 153 -8.52 -4.30 18.89
N THR A 154 -8.75 -4.96 20.03
CA THR A 154 -9.93 -5.77 20.31
C THR A 154 -10.72 -5.28 21.52
N GLY A 155 -10.53 -4.02 21.90
CA GLY A 155 -11.28 -3.40 23.00
C GLY A 155 -10.68 -3.56 24.39
N GLY A 156 -9.44 -4.08 24.48
CA GLY A 156 -8.70 -4.20 25.73
C GLY A 156 -7.67 -3.09 25.94
N SER A 157 -6.82 -3.27 26.93
CA SER A 157 -5.81 -2.28 27.35
C SER A 157 -4.38 -2.80 27.37
N ILE A 158 -4.12 -3.95 26.76
CA ILE A 158 -2.80 -4.58 26.75
C ILE A 158 -2.24 -4.75 25.33
N CYS A 159 -0.94 -4.91 25.24
CA CYS A 159 -0.26 -5.30 24.01
C CYS A 159 0.43 -6.65 24.20
N HIS A 160 0.03 -7.68 23.45
CA HIS A 160 0.65 -9.01 23.52
C HIS A 160 2.08 -9.04 22.96
N GLN A 161 2.46 -8.04 22.16
CA GLN A 161 3.81 -7.95 21.60
C GLN A 161 4.80 -7.34 22.57
N ILE A 162 4.40 -6.29 23.24
CA ILE A 162 5.26 -5.51 24.14
C ILE A 162 4.49 -5.36 25.47
N PRO A 163 4.81 -6.16 26.49
CA PRO A 163 4.26 -5.99 27.83
C PRO A 163 4.43 -4.57 28.33
N ASN A 164 3.43 -4.04 29.02
CA ASN A 164 3.41 -2.68 29.56
C ASN A 164 3.48 -1.54 28.52
N SER A 165 3.30 -1.83 27.23
CA SER A 165 3.15 -0.74 26.27
C SER A 165 1.82 0.00 26.52
N PRO A 166 1.85 1.35 26.59
CA PRO A 166 0.61 2.11 26.78
C PRO A 166 -0.24 2.26 25.50
N VAL A 167 0.27 1.76 24.36
CA VAL A 167 -0.37 1.89 23.05
C VAL A 167 -0.21 0.62 22.22
N CYS A 168 -1.05 0.47 21.21
CA CYS A 168 -0.93 -0.60 20.22
C CYS A 168 0.39 -0.49 19.44
N ARG A 169 1.12 -1.59 19.33
CA ARG A 169 2.43 -1.68 18.63
C ARG A 169 2.34 -2.31 17.25
N ALA A 170 1.14 -2.53 16.72
CA ALA A 170 0.99 -3.04 15.36
C ALA A 170 1.71 -2.15 14.34
N ILE A 171 2.35 -2.78 13.37
CA ILE A 171 3.20 -2.10 12.37
C ILE A 171 2.38 -1.66 11.17
N TYR A 172 2.76 -0.53 10.59
CA TYR A 172 2.24 0.01 9.34
C TYR A 172 3.21 -0.30 8.19
N TYR A 173 2.70 -0.84 7.07
CA TYR A 173 3.53 -1.47 6.02
C TYR A 173 3.45 -0.80 4.64
N SER A 174 2.98 0.42 4.53
CA SER A 174 2.91 1.09 3.22
C SER A 174 4.29 1.52 2.73
N ASP A 175 4.76 0.92 1.64
CA ASP A 175 5.95 1.37 0.91
C ASP A 175 5.74 2.77 0.33
N VAL A 176 4.53 3.01 -0.20
CA VAL A 176 4.14 4.26 -0.84
C VAL A 176 4.14 5.43 0.14
N ALA A 177 3.61 5.20 1.35
CA ALA A 177 3.60 6.23 2.40
C ALA A 177 5.01 6.69 2.77
N THR A 178 5.95 5.74 2.89
CA THR A 178 7.34 6.08 3.21
C THR A 178 7.96 6.98 2.13
N ALA A 179 7.73 6.65 0.86
CA ALA A 179 8.19 7.45 -0.26
C ALA A 179 7.55 8.85 -0.29
N LEU A 180 6.23 8.92 -0.19
CA LEU A 180 5.49 10.18 -0.21
C LEU A 180 5.85 11.11 0.96
N ILE A 181 6.14 10.55 2.15
CA ILE A 181 6.62 11.33 3.30
C ILE A 181 8.02 11.92 3.05
N ALA A 182 8.91 11.19 2.37
CA ALA A 182 10.21 11.73 1.97
C ALA A 182 10.08 12.88 0.98
N TYR A 183 9.04 12.88 0.14
CA TYR A 183 8.72 13.98 -0.78
C TYR A 183 7.91 15.11 -0.13
N GLU A 184 7.56 15.01 1.17
CA GLU A 184 6.73 15.99 1.87
C GLU A 184 5.37 16.20 1.21
N ALA A 185 4.79 15.10 0.71
CA ALA A 185 3.51 15.13 0.04
C ALA A 185 2.39 15.59 0.99
N GLU A 186 1.46 16.36 0.45
CA GLU A 186 0.19 16.68 1.11
C GLU A 186 -0.92 15.78 0.56
N VAL A 187 -1.97 15.67 1.32
CA VAL A 187 -3.14 14.84 1.01
C VAL A 187 -4.42 15.64 1.19
N GLU A 188 -5.32 15.49 0.24
CA GLU A 188 -6.70 15.99 0.31
C GLU A 188 -7.63 14.82 0.62
N TYR A 189 -8.55 15.04 1.52
CA TYR A 189 -9.55 14.04 1.90
C TYR A 189 -10.88 14.70 2.26
N ILE A 190 -11.96 13.93 2.19
CA ILE A 190 -13.29 14.31 2.64
C ILE A 190 -13.55 13.66 4.00
N GLU A 191 -14.00 14.45 4.96
CA GLU A 191 -14.47 14.01 6.28
C GLU A 191 -15.74 14.78 6.61
N ASP A 192 -16.78 14.10 7.05
CA ASP A 192 -18.10 14.69 7.39
C ASP A 192 -18.70 15.58 6.27
N GLY A 193 -18.37 15.26 5.01
CA GLY A 193 -18.82 15.99 3.83
C GLY A 193 -17.99 17.24 3.48
N GLU A 194 -17.00 17.58 4.29
CA GLU A 194 -16.09 18.71 4.06
C GLU A 194 -14.74 18.24 3.49
N THR A 195 -14.14 19.06 2.63
CA THR A 195 -12.84 18.80 2.05
C THR A 195 -11.74 19.40 2.92
N HIS A 196 -10.78 18.58 3.30
CA HIS A 196 -9.63 18.96 4.11
C HIS A 196 -8.33 18.71 3.35
N ARG A 197 -7.29 19.47 3.66
CA ARG A 197 -5.92 19.25 3.15
C ARG A 197 -4.93 19.37 4.30
N THR A 198 -3.99 18.40 4.36
CA THR A 198 -2.94 18.36 5.38
C THR A 198 -1.70 17.69 4.84
N ASP A 199 -0.58 17.76 5.56
CA ASP A 199 0.56 16.93 5.25
C ASP A 199 0.26 15.44 5.48
N LEU A 200 0.81 14.60 4.62
CA LEU A 200 0.51 13.17 4.63
C LEU A 200 0.94 12.47 5.93
N LYS A 201 2.06 12.91 6.52
CA LYS A 201 2.57 12.33 7.77
C LYS A 201 1.57 12.51 8.90
N SER A 202 1.01 13.72 9.08
CA SER A 202 0.00 14.04 10.09
C SER A 202 -1.27 13.19 9.91
N LEU A 203 -1.74 13.00 8.68
CA LEU A 203 -2.89 12.14 8.41
C LEU A 203 -2.61 10.69 8.81
N ILE A 204 -1.45 10.15 8.45
CA ILE A 204 -1.07 8.77 8.78
C ILE A 204 -0.91 8.60 10.29
N GLU A 205 -0.34 9.55 11.00
CA GLU A 205 -0.22 9.52 12.45
C GLU A 205 -1.60 9.50 13.12
N ARG A 206 -2.51 10.36 12.67
CA ARG A 206 -3.91 10.38 13.12
C ARG A 206 -4.62 9.04 12.84
N HIS A 207 -4.49 8.51 11.64
CA HIS A 207 -5.02 7.20 11.28
C HIS A 207 -4.40 6.08 12.13
N SER A 208 -3.09 6.15 12.39
CA SER A 208 -2.40 5.17 13.21
C SER A 208 -2.91 5.14 14.65
N VAL A 209 -3.27 6.27 15.24
CA VAL A 209 -3.89 6.34 16.56
C VAL A 209 -5.26 5.68 16.54
N ALA A 210 -6.15 6.08 15.63
CA ALA A 210 -7.49 5.52 15.49
C ALA A 210 -7.45 4.00 15.25
N ASN A 211 -6.61 3.55 14.33
CA ASN A 211 -6.45 2.13 14.00
C ASN A 211 -5.81 1.28 15.12
N GLY A 212 -5.25 1.91 16.13
CA GLY A 212 -4.70 1.27 17.32
C GLY A 212 -5.65 1.19 18.51
N LEU A 213 -6.84 1.77 18.40
CA LEU A 213 -7.86 1.77 19.45
C LEU A 213 -8.79 0.55 19.33
N ALA A 214 -9.72 0.44 20.28
CA ALA A 214 -10.73 -0.59 20.32
C ALA A 214 -11.50 -0.68 18.99
N CYS A 215 -11.78 -1.92 18.57
CA CYS A 215 -12.61 -2.22 17.41
C CYS A 215 -12.03 -1.80 16.05
N HIS A 216 -10.72 -1.57 15.94
CA HIS A 216 -10.05 -1.15 14.69
C HIS A 216 -10.72 0.01 13.96
N GLU A 217 -11.01 1.03 14.68
CA GLU A 217 -11.65 2.19 14.09
C GLU A 217 -10.80 2.72 12.93
N HIS A 218 -11.44 2.85 11.79
CA HIS A 218 -10.92 3.60 10.67
C HIS A 218 -11.44 5.03 10.81
N LEU A 219 -10.60 5.99 10.43
CA LEU A 219 -11.10 7.34 10.25
C LEU A 219 -12.16 7.32 9.14
N PRO A 220 -13.34 7.92 9.35
CA PRO A 220 -14.41 7.95 8.34
C PRO A 220 -14.10 8.98 7.25
N ILE A 221 -12.97 8.82 6.57
CA ILE A 221 -12.46 9.73 5.55
C ILE A 221 -12.33 9.06 4.20
N LEU A 222 -12.49 9.84 3.15
CA LEU A 222 -12.22 9.47 1.77
C LEU A 222 -11.03 10.28 1.25
N VAL A 223 -9.91 9.63 1.04
CA VAL A 223 -8.74 10.26 0.41
C VAL A 223 -9.02 10.49 -1.07
N THR A 224 -8.91 11.74 -1.52
CA THR A 224 -9.26 12.16 -2.88
C THR A 224 -8.04 12.47 -3.75
N ARG A 225 -7.00 13.11 -3.19
CA ARG A 225 -5.83 13.56 -3.96
C ARG A 225 -4.56 13.56 -3.12
N PHE A 226 -3.43 13.42 -3.81
CA PHE A 226 -2.10 13.66 -3.26
C PHE A 226 -1.43 14.78 -4.03
N PHE A 227 -0.75 15.67 -3.33
CA PHE A 227 0.04 16.75 -3.90
C PHE A 227 1.49 16.48 -3.59
N VAL A 228 2.24 16.12 -4.61
CA VAL A 228 3.67 15.85 -4.49
C VAL A 228 4.42 17.04 -5.07
N PRO A 229 5.30 17.69 -4.31
CA PRO A 229 6.12 18.79 -4.83
C PRO A 229 6.91 18.35 -6.06
N ALA A 230 6.99 19.22 -7.06
CA ALA A 230 7.85 18.97 -8.22
C ALA A 230 9.31 18.83 -7.78
N ALA A 231 10.06 17.97 -8.47
CA ALA A 231 11.49 17.83 -8.21
C ALA A 231 12.22 19.13 -8.60
N GLU A 232 13.18 19.53 -7.79
CA GLU A 232 14.06 20.66 -8.08
C GLU A 232 15.25 20.24 -8.93
N GLU A 233 15.88 21.21 -9.59
CA GLU A 233 17.11 20.96 -10.34
C GLU A 233 18.21 20.44 -9.38
N GLY A 234 18.85 19.34 -9.75
CA GLY A 234 19.87 18.70 -8.93
C GLY A 234 19.32 17.85 -7.77
N GLU A 235 18.00 17.80 -7.59
CA GLU A 235 17.38 16.90 -6.60
C GLU A 235 17.48 15.44 -7.06
N ARG A 236 17.83 14.57 -6.13
CA ARG A 236 17.92 13.12 -6.32
C ARG A 236 17.10 12.42 -5.26
N SER A 237 16.54 11.31 -5.65
CA SER A 237 15.73 10.51 -4.72
C SER A 237 15.89 9.01 -4.96
N GLY A 238 15.69 8.24 -3.94
CA GLY A 238 15.73 6.79 -4.02
C GLY A 238 14.88 6.13 -2.96
N PHE A 239 14.53 4.90 -3.26
CA PHE A 239 13.78 4.05 -2.36
C PHE A 239 14.46 2.68 -2.24
N TYR A 240 14.59 2.19 -1.03
CA TYR A 240 15.13 0.86 -0.77
C TYR A 240 14.14 0.06 0.08
N LYS A 241 13.88 -1.17 -0.33
CA LYS A 241 13.02 -2.12 0.40
C LYS A 241 13.77 -3.41 0.66
N TYR A 242 13.86 -3.80 1.90
CA TYR A 242 14.25 -5.15 2.28
C TYR A 242 13.01 -5.98 2.63
N ALA A 243 12.87 -7.12 1.95
CA ALA A 243 11.80 -8.10 2.15
C ALA A 243 12.39 -9.50 2.06
N MET A 244 11.68 -10.52 2.58
CA MET A 244 12.16 -11.91 2.53
C MET A 244 12.13 -12.49 1.11
N ARG A 245 11.16 -12.05 0.31
CA ARG A 245 11.01 -12.45 -1.09
C ARG A 245 11.19 -11.23 -1.99
N THR A 246 11.85 -11.43 -3.12
CA THR A 246 12.12 -10.33 -4.06
C THR A 246 10.95 -10.01 -4.97
N THR A 247 10.02 -10.95 -5.16
CA THR A 247 8.92 -10.82 -6.13
C THR A 247 7.68 -10.17 -5.54
N ILE A 248 7.25 -10.61 -4.34
CA ILE A 248 6.09 -10.09 -3.64
C ILE A 248 6.23 -10.33 -2.15
N ASP A 249 6.34 -9.27 -1.38
CA ASP A 249 6.33 -9.37 0.07
C ASP A 249 6.06 -8.02 0.72
N PHE A 250 5.69 -8.05 2.01
CA PHE A 250 5.71 -6.87 2.85
C PHE A 250 7.15 -6.44 3.14
N PRO A 251 7.42 -5.14 3.28
CA PRO A 251 8.74 -4.69 3.72
C PRO A 251 9.00 -5.17 5.16
N ILE A 252 10.17 -5.68 5.41
CA ILE A 252 10.69 -5.83 6.77
C ILE A 252 11.21 -4.48 7.26
N ILE A 253 11.84 -3.74 6.35
CA ILE A 253 12.21 -2.33 6.49
C ILE A 253 12.26 -1.72 5.09
N ASN A 254 11.89 -0.46 4.98
CA ASN A 254 12.13 0.33 3.78
C ASN A 254 12.63 1.72 4.15
N PHE A 255 13.33 2.34 3.21
CA PHE A 255 13.85 3.69 3.33
C PHE A 255 13.51 4.48 2.07
N ALA A 256 13.21 5.74 2.25
CA ALA A 256 13.06 6.71 1.16
C ALA A 256 13.93 7.93 1.45
N LEU A 257 14.78 8.27 0.50
CA LEU A 257 15.69 9.41 0.59
C LEU A 257 15.40 10.39 -0.57
N ARG A 258 15.30 11.66 -0.23
CA ARG A 258 15.33 12.78 -1.17
C ARG A 258 16.43 13.74 -0.71
N CYS A 259 17.38 14.05 -1.58
CA CYS A 259 18.54 14.90 -1.29
C CYS A 259 18.95 15.73 -2.52
N GLY A 260 19.79 16.73 -2.32
CA GLY A 260 20.18 17.68 -3.37
C GLY A 260 19.13 18.74 -3.65
N GLY A 261 19.37 19.59 -4.65
CA GLY A 261 18.55 20.78 -4.90
C GLY A 261 18.74 21.84 -3.82
N ASN A 262 17.72 22.68 -3.65
CA ASN A 262 17.71 23.75 -2.63
C ASN A 262 16.94 23.38 -1.36
N ARG A 263 16.24 22.23 -1.37
CA ARG A 263 15.48 21.75 -0.21
C ARG A 263 16.36 20.90 0.71
N PRO A 264 16.16 20.98 2.05
CA PRO A 264 16.86 20.11 2.98
C PRO A 264 16.62 18.63 2.64
N THR A 265 17.62 17.80 2.85
CA THR A 265 17.50 16.35 2.71
C THR A 265 16.37 15.81 3.58
N ARG A 266 15.62 14.89 3.03
CA ARG A 266 14.55 14.19 3.75
C ARG A 266 14.78 12.68 3.68
N LEU A 267 14.80 12.05 4.83
CA LEU A 267 14.93 10.60 4.97
C LEU A 267 13.76 10.06 5.79
N ALA A 268 13.10 9.05 5.29
CA ALA A 268 12.03 8.35 5.98
C ALA A 268 12.31 6.85 6.05
N ALA A 269 11.90 6.20 7.14
CA ALA A 269 11.92 4.76 7.30
C ALA A 269 10.53 4.22 7.59
N GLY A 270 10.15 3.14 6.91
CA GLY A 270 8.86 2.47 7.05
C GLY A 270 8.98 1.03 7.53
N ALA A 271 7.84 0.44 7.90
CA ALA A 271 7.70 -0.91 8.45
C ALA A 271 8.42 -1.13 9.79
N VAL A 272 8.78 -0.08 10.50
CA VAL A 272 9.54 -0.14 11.77
C VAL A 272 8.74 0.36 12.98
N ALA A 273 7.59 0.97 12.73
CA ALA A 273 6.75 1.60 13.76
C ALA A 273 5.26 1.58 13.34
N PRO A 274 4.34 2.04 14.20
CA PRO A 274 2.93 2.23 13.87
C PRO A 274 2.63 3.20 12.72
N HIS A 275 3.62 3.97 12.29
CA HIS A 275 3.63 4.86 11.13
C HIS A 275 5.06 5.00 10.61
N PRO A 276 5.30 5.48 9.38
CA PRO A 276 6.65 5.78 8.92
C PRO A 276 7.29 6.87 9.79
N VAL A 277 8.58 6.73 10.04
CA VAL A 277 9.34 7.69 10.86
C VAL A 277 10.24 8.55 9.97
N VAL A 278 10.33 9.85 10.30
CA VAL A 278 11.24 10.78 9.62
C VAL A 278 12.53 10.85 10.42
N MET A 279 13.65 10.64 9.76
CA MET A 279 14.99 10.57 10.34
C MET A 279 15.72 11.90 10.12
N ALA A 280 15.34 12.90 10.89
CA ALA A 280 15.82 14.27 10.70
C ALA A 280 17.31 14.45 11.07
N GLU A 281 17.80 13.77 12.12
CA GLU A 281 19.19 13.83 12.53
C GLU A 281 20.11 13.18 11.48
N THR A 282 19.68 12.03 10.93
CA THR A 282 20.41 11.35 9.84
C THR A 282 20.36 12.17 8.55
N ALA A 283 19.22 12.78 8.22
CA ALA A 283 19.08 13.63 7.05
C ALA A 283 20.04 14.83 7.10
N ALA A 284 20.11 15.53 8.23
CA ALA A 284 21.07 16.61 8.44
C ALA A 284 22.55 16.14 8.35
N LYS A 285 22.81 14.91 8.79
CA LYS A 285 24.14 14.30 8.66
C LYS A 285 24.49 13.99 7.19
N ILE A 286 23.50 13.61 6.36
CA ILE A 286 23.68 13.43 4.92
C ILE A 286 24.05 14.75 4.21
N ASP A 287 23.49 15.86 4.66
CA ASP A 287 23.80 17.21 4.10
C ASP A 287 25.16 17.75 4.56
N SER A 288 25.82 17.08 5.48
CA SER A 288 27.16 17.46 5.97
C SER A 288 28.28 16.70 5.25
N ASP A 289 29.54 17.08 5.52
CA ASP A 289 30.74 16.40 5.01
C ASP A 289 31.04 15.06 5.75
N ALA A 290 30.04 14.49 6.44
CA ALA A 290 30.21 13.25 7.18
C ALA A 290 30.47 12.06 6.24
N THR A 291 31.28 11.13 6.69
CA THR A 291 31.53 9.86 5.98
C THR A 291 30.29 8.97 5.96
N ASP A 292 30.21 8.05 4.99
CA ASP A 292 29.10 7.09 4.93
C ASP A 292 28.99 6.27 6.23
N GLY A 293 30.13 5.92 6.87
CA GLY A 293 30.16 5.22 8.16
C GLY A 293 29.51 6.02 9.29
N GLU A 294 29.75 7.32 9.35
CA GLU A 294 29.15 8.20 10.35
C GLU A 294 27.65 8.39 10.13
N VAL A 295 27.21 8.48 8.87
CA VAL A 295 25.78 8.54 8.53
C VAL A 295 25.07 7.25 8.90
N ILE A 296 25.66 6.09 8.64
CA ILE A 296 25.09 4.79 9.01
C ILE A 296 24.98 4.68 10.54
N ALA A 297 26.02 5.06 11.27
CA ALA A 297 26.00 5.04 12.74
C ALA A 297 24.91 5.96 13.31
N GLN A 298 24.76 7.16 12.74
CA GLN A 298 23.67 8.07 13.11
C GLN A 298 22.28 7.47 12.84
N ALA A 299 22.11 6.82 11.67
CA ALA A 299 20.85 6.17 11.31
C ALA A 299 20.49 5.02 12.27
N GLU A 300 21.48 4.20 12.64
CA GLU A 300 21.28 3.14 13.64
C GLU A 300 20.86 3.71 14.99
N ASP A 301 21.49 4.80 15.45
CA ASP A 301 21.18 5.43 16.74
C ASP A 301 19.80 6.10 16.71
N GLU A 302 19.48 6.86 15.67
CA GLU A 302 18.21 7.54 15.53
C GLU A 302 17.04 6.53 15.42
N LEU A 303 17.18 5.46 14.64
CA LEU A 303 16.17 4.41 14.56
C LEU A 303 16.01 3.61 15.84
N ARG A 304 17.05 3.49 16.68
CA ARG A 304 16.89 2.89 18.01
C ARG A 304 15.94 3.69 18.90
N LYS A 305 15.85 4.99 18.70
CA LYS A 305 14.96 5.90 19.43
C LYS A 305 13.54 5.94 18.83
N LEU A 306 13.44 5.99 17.50
CA LEU A 306 12.20 6.22 16.79
C LEU A 306 11.41 4.92 16.48
N ALA A 307 12.10 3.83 16.20
CA ALA A 307 11.46 2.59 15.78
C ALA A 307 10.87 1.81 16.97
N MET A 308 9.75 1.15 16.67
CA MET A 308 9.02 0.34 17.64
C MET A 308 8.82 -1.10 17.13
N PRO A 309 9.90 -1.84 16.80
CA PRO A 309 9.79 -3.14 16.16
C PRO A 309 9.11 -4.15 17.09
N ILE A 310 8.29 -5.01 16.47
CA ILE A 310 7.61 -6.12 17.11
C ILE A 310 8.08 -7.45 16.51
N LYS A 311 7.70 -8.57 17.14
CA LYS A 311 7.88 -9.88 16.54
C LYS A 311 6.91 -10.04 15.35
N GLU A 312 7.44 -10.40 14.21
CA GLU A 312 6.71 -10.73 12.98
C GLU A 312 6.85 -12.23 12.67
N ALA A 313 6.11 -12.73 11.68
CA ALA A 313 6.11 -14.16 11.35
C ALA A 313 7.51 -14.69 11.03
N CYS A 314 8.33 -13.89 10.36
CA CYS A 314 9.67 -14.27 9.90
C CYS A 314 10.80 -13.45 10.53
N MET A 315 10.53 -12.53 11.45
CA MET A 315 11.53 -11.59 11.94
C MET A 315 11.34 -11.24 13.41
N THR A 316 12.43 -11.27 14.16
CA THR A 316 12.44 -10.78 15.55
C THR A 316 12.84 -9.30 15.61
N PRO A 317 12.47 -8.56 16.68
CA PRO A 317 12.91 -7.18 16.87
C PRO A 317 14.43 -7.02 16.84
N ALA A 318 15.18 -7.98 17.36
CA ALA A 318 16.64 -7.95 17.36
C ALA A 318 17.22 -8.00 15.94
N VAL A 319 16.74 -8.93 15.11
CA VAL A 319 17.16 -9.03 13.72
C VAL A 319 16.72 -7.80 12.93
N LYS A 320 15.50 -7.29 13.14
CA LYS A 320 15.04 -6.06 12.48
C LYS A 320 15.95 -4.87 12.79
N ARG A 321 16.46 -4.74 14.02
CA ARG A 321 17.40 -3.67 14.39
C ARG A 321 18.73 -3.77 13.63
N SER A 322 19.21 -4.96 13.29
CA SER A 322 20.44 -5.11 12.50
C SER A 322 20.30 -4.61 11.05
N LEU A 323 19.05 -4.46 10.57
CA LEU A 323 18.76 -3.94 9.23
C LEU A 323 18.76 -2.39 9.16
N TYR A 324 18.88 -1.69 10.28
CA TYR A 324 18.88 -0.22 10.28
C TYR A 324 20.04 0.36 9.48
N ARG A 325 21.17 -0.35 9.42
CA ARG A 325 22.32 -0.01 8.59
C ARG A 325 22.05 -0.04 7.08
N HIS A 326 20.93 -0.63 6.63
CA HIS A 326 20.57 -0.68 5.21
C HIS A 326 20.25 0.70 4.59
N VAL A 327 20.20 1.77 5.38
CA VAL A 327 20.24 3.14 4.86
C VAL A 327 21.44 3.35 3.93
N ALA A 328 22.53 2.60 4.13
CA ALA A 328 23.73 2.58 3.26
C ALA A 328 23.38 2.37 1.77
N MET A 329 22.31 1.67 1.47
CA MET A 329 21.88 1.37 0.08
C MET A 329 21.39 2.60 -0.67
N LEU A 330 21.21 3.74 0.00
CA LEU A 330 20.78 5.00 -0.60
C LEU A 330 21.86 6.08 -0.57
N LEU A 331 23.00 5.86 0.09
CA LEU A 331 24.01 6.89 0.28
C LEU A 331 24.75 7.30 -0.99
N ASP A 332 24.75 6.47 -2.04
CA ASP A 332 25.32 6.88 -3.34
C ASP A 332 24.54 8.03 -3.98
N LEU A 333 23.29 8.26 -3.58
CA LEU A 333 22.50 9.41 -4.05
C LEU A 333 23.04 10.76 -3.58
N ARG A 334 23.83 10.81 -2.52
CA ARG A 334 24.40 12.06 -1.99
C ARG A 334 25.63 12.54 -2.80
N LYS A 335 26.24 11.66 -3.60
CA LYS A 335 27.39 11.92 -4.46
C LYS A 335 26.94 12.42 -5.83
#